data_cb2a18914cf0e762633a52f1306b7bd4
#
_entry.id   cb2a18914cf0e762633a52f1306b7bd4
#
_cell.length_a   1.000
_cell.length_b   1.000
_cell.length_c   1.000
_cell.angle_alpha   90.00
_cell.angle_beta   90.00
_cell.angle_gamma   90.00
#
_symmetry.space_group_name_H-M   'P 1'
#
loop_
_entity.id
_entity.type
_entity.pdbx_description
1 polymer ?
#
loop_
_entity_poly.entity_id
_entity_poly.type
_entity_poly.pdbx_seq_one_letter_code
_entity_poly.pdbx_strand_id
1 'polypeptide(L)'
;MAMNVKEFLSYIEQAKSKATFKNYNQGIRKFVEWYGKTANEILKERFENLQSTEQTVRRRFNREIEKFHRHLRNLGHPQNTAVAYTEGIRQLFRFYDMDIKGLPSEVTRKVVTTKDFIPTVQQYRDMFNCGALVDRTIISMALDLAWRVGDFSKIKKDMLPSLDRETPTPFDLITEKEEVVSKSFLSSQTVQLLKTYLKTLPEENPYLFPSNKDKHLDSESFNKKLKVLAKKANIRMPKGKRLRFHAFRKRFISECANLKIDINTAKILVGKSVSKDMLTYLSEVEHKKAFLEVHERLRLTVEPELKAVVSVKEARIRELEKRVEELEILNRGLIEALKKAPFKAEIETIEDVRRLGEEAIQKEQEEYKKLIEENNNNNQ
;
A
#
# COMPACT_ATOMS: atom_id res chain seq x y z
N MET A 1 -35.19 29.51 -12.01
CA MET A 1 -33.74 29.37 -12.21
C MET A 1 -33.51 28.72 -13.57
N ALA A 2 -32.77 29.31 -14.47
CA ALA A 2 -32.50 28.68 -15.76
C ALA A 2 -31.46 27.56 -15.59
N MET A 3 -31.90 26.30 -15.68
CA MET A 3 -31.04 25.12 -15.60
C MET A 3 -30.15 25.04 -16.82
N ASN A 4 -28.82 25.04 -16.64
CA ASN A 4 -27.85 25.04 -17.73
C ASN A 4 -26.75 24.01 -17.48
N VAL A 5 -26.62 23.01 -18.35
CA VAL A 5 -25.59 21.99 -18.26
C VAL A 5 -24.16 22.55 -18.18
N LYS A 6 -23.89 23.70 -18.78
CA LYS A 6 -22.57 24.35 -18.73
C LYS A 6 -22.17 24.75 -17.31
N GLU A 7 -23.14 25.21 -16.51
CA GLU A 7 -22.93 25.55 -15.09
C GLU A 7 -22.48 24.34 -14.28
N PHE A 8 -23.18 23.21 -14.45
CA PHE A 8 -22.77 21.95 -13.83
C PHE A 8 -21.38 21.49 -14.29
N LEU A 9 -21.09 21.56 -15.57
CA LEU A 9 -19.78 21.13 -16.09
C LEU A 9 -18.64 22.01 -15.54
N SER A 10 -18.86 23.33 -15.45
CA SER A 10 -17.89 24.25 -14.83
C SER A 10 -17.64 23.91 -13.36
N TYR A 11 -18.73 23.66 -12.60
CA TYR A 11 -18.65 23.23 -11.21
C TYR A 11 -17.85 21.92 -11.05
N ILE A 12 -18.15 20.90 -11.86
CA ILE A 12 -17.45 19.61 -11.77
C ILE A 12 -15.98 19.72 -12.20
N GLU A 13 -15.65 20.57 -13.14
CA GLU A 13 -14.27 20.81 -13.56
C GLU A 13 -13.41 21.38 -12.43
N GLN A 14 -13.99 22.26 -11.61
CA GLN A 14 -13.32 22.85 -10.45
C GLN A 14 -13.31 21.91 -9.22
N ALA A 15 -14.44 21.22 -8.96
CA ALA A 15 -14.67 20.47 -7.73
C ALA A 15 -14.15 19.01 -7.78
N LYS A 16 -13.85 18.48 -8.95
CA LYS A 16 -13.49 17.05 -9.12
C LYS A 16 -12.21 16.85 -9.92
N SER A 17 -11.66 15.62 -9.85
CA SER A 17 -10.50 15.26 -10.64
C SER A 17 -10.79 15.32 -12.16
N LYS A 18 -9.77 15.65 -12.97
CA LYS A 18 -9.85 15.66 -14.45
C LYS A 18 -10.44 14.36 -15.02
N ALA A 19 -10.15 13.19 -14.41
CA ALA A 19 -10.69 11.91 -14.83
C ALA A 19 -12.21 11.79 -14.55
N THR A 20 -12.66 12.29 -13.41
CA THR A 20 -14.08 12.32 -13.04
C THR A 20 -14.86 13.26 -13.97
N PHE A 21 -14.34 14.48 -14.20
CA PHE A 21 -14.92 15.43 -15.16
C PHE A 21 -15.06 14.81 -16.56
N LYS A 22 -13.97 14.21 -17.08
CA LYS A 22 -13.99 13.55 -18.39
C LYS A 22 -15.08 12.47 -18.48
N ASN A 23 -15.20 11.61 -17.45
CA ASN A 23 -16.19 10.55 -17.43
C ASN A 23 -17.63 11.09 -17.37
N TYR A 24 -17.88 12.09 -16.54
CA TYR A 24 -19.22 12.68 -16.41
C TYR A 24 -19.63 13.41 -17.69
N ASN A 25 -18.75 14.23 -18.24
CA ASN A 25 -19.02 14.93 -19.51
C ASN A 25 -19.30 13.95 -20.64
N GLN A 26 -18.47 12.88 -20.75
CA GLN A 26 -18.68 11.83 -21.76
C GLN A 26 -19.99 11.08 -21.54
N GLY A 27 -20.37 10.81 -20.29
CA GLY A 27 -21.64 10.17 -19.95
C GLY A 27 -22.85 11.02 -20.36
N ILE A 28 -22.82 12.33 -20.04
CA ILE A 28 -23.86 13.29 -20.43
C ILE A 28 -23.97 13.39 -21.96
N ARG A 29 -22.86 13.54 -22.67
CA ARG A 29 -22.86 13.60 -24.14
C ARG A 29 -23.49 12.36 -24.77
N LYS A 30 -23.11 11.15 -24.32
CA LYS A 30 -23.70 9.90 -24.83
C LYS A 30 -25.17 9.75 -24.45
N PHE A 31 -25.59 10.24 -23.30
CA PHE A 31 -27.01 10.22 -22.89
C PHE A 31 -27.85 11.16 -23.78
N VAL A 32 -27.37 12.38 -24.02
CA VAL A 32 -27.98 13.36 -24.91
C VAL A 32 -28.15 12.77 -26.33
N GLU A 33 -27.10 12.18 -26.86
CA GLU A 33 -27.10 11.52 -28.17
C GLU A 33 -28.13 10.36 -28.23
N TRP A 34 -28.15 9.51 -27.21
CA TRP A 34 -29.07 8.36 -27.11
C TRP A 34 -30.51 8.78 -26.88
N TYR A 35 -30.73 9.78 -26.04
CA TYR A 35 -32.09 10.25 -25.68
C TYR A 35 -32.71 11.14 -26.74
N GLY A 36 -31.91 11.73 -27.63
CA GLY A 36 -32.36 12.57 -28.74
C GLY A 36 -32.83 13.98 -28.36
N LYS A 37 -32.46 14.46 -27.16
CA LYS A 37 -32.76 15.81 -26.67
C LYS A 37 -31.52 16.47 -26.12
N THR A 38 -31.48 17.80 -26.14
CA THR A 38 -30.40 18.55 -25.50
C THR A 38 -30.39 18.35 -23.97
N ALA A 39 -29.24 18.54 -23.33
CA ALA A 39 -29.14 18.39 -21.89
C ALA A 39 -30.06 19.36 -21.11
N ASN A 40 -30.29 20.55 -21.62
CA ASN A 40 -31.19 21.52 -21.00
C ASN A 40 -32.65 21.11 -21.14
N GLU A 41 -33.08 20.55 -22.27
CA GLU A 41 -34.40 19.98 -22.44
C GLU A 41 -34.64 18.79 -21.53
N ILE A 42 -33.61 17.93 -21.35
CA ILE A 42 -33.67 16.81 -20.42
C ILE A 42 -33.81 17.28 -18.97
N LEU A 43 -33.13 18.34 -18.57
CA LEU A 43 -33.26 18.96 -17.25
C LEU A 43 -34.68 19.49 -17.04
N LYS A 44 -35.23 20.22 -18.04
CA LYS A 44 -36.58 20.73 -18.00
C LYS A 44 -37.61 19.61 -17.88
N GLU A 45 -37.50 18.57 -18.71
CA GLU A 45 -38.39 17.41 -18.67
C GLU A 45 -38.30 16.68 -17.31
N ARG A 46 -37.12 16.54 -16.73
CA ARG A 46 -36.94 15.96 -15.40
C ARG A 46 -37.65 16.80 -14.34
N PHE A 47 -37.49 18.12 -14.38
CA PHE A 47 -38.17 19.03 -13.47
C PHE A 47 -39.70 18.92 -13.56
N GLU A 48 -40.27 18.92 -14.77
CA GLU A 48 -41.70 18.76 -15.03
C GLU A 48 -42.18 17.41 -14.51
N ASN A 49 -41.47 16.33 -14.73
CA ASN A 49 -41.79 14.99 -14.21
C ASN A 49 -41.89 14.96 -12.67
N LEU A 50 -41.05 15.72 -11.97
CA LEU A 50 -41.11 15.78 -10.50
C LEU A 50 -42.33 16.51 -9.96
N GLN A 51 -42.94 17.40 -10.73
CA GLN A 51 -44.18 18.12 -10.38
C GLN A 51 -45.43 17.26 -10.57
N SER A 52 -45.33 16.14 -11.26
CA SER A 52 -46.46 15.24 -11.49
C SER A 52 -46.92 14.58 -10.20
N THR A 53 -48.24 14.41 -10.06
CA THR A 53 -48.86 13.62 -8.98
C THR A 53 -48.69 12.11 -9.19
N GLU A 54 -48.48 11.67 -10.43
CA GLU A 54 -48.27 10.27 -10.80
C GLU A 54 -46.85 9.78 -10.49
N GLN A 55 -46.78 8.76 -9.67
CA GLN A 55 -45.47 8.16 -9.32
C GLN A 55 -44.74 7.56 -10.53
N THR A 56 -45.44 7.04 -11.51
CA THR A 56 -44.94 6.50 -12.77
C THR A 56 -44.21 7.56 -13.59
N VAL A 57 -44.74 8.78 -13.66
CA VAL A 57 -44.17 9.95 -14.31
C VAL A 57 -42.93 10.44 -13.53
N ARG A 58 -43.08 10.60 -12.21
CA ARG A 58 -41.97 11.01 -11.33
C ARG A 58 -40.72 10.10 -11.44
N ARG A 59 -40.96 8.79 -11.66
CA ARG A 59 -39.90 7.78 -11.78
C ARG A 59 -39.50 7.51 -13.23
N ARG A 60 -39.91 8.27 -14.22
CA ARG A 60 -39.63 8.06 -15.62
C ARG A 60 -38.10 7.96 -15.86
N PHE A 61 -37.32 8.92 -15.35
CA PHE A 61 -35.87 8.94 -15.55
C PHE A 61 -35.12 7.80 -14.84
N ASN A 62 -35.67 7.16 -13.83
CA ASN A 62 -35.12 5.91 -13.32
C ASN A 62 -35.03 4.87 -14.45
N ARG A 63 -36.16 4.66 -15.13
CA ARG A 63 -36.24 3.70 -16.26
C ARG A 63 -35.38 4.11 -17.43
N GLU A 64 -35.29 5.39 -17.74
CA GLU A 64 -34.45 5.88 -18.84
C GLU A 64 -32.95 5.68 -18.55
N ILE A 65 -32.48 5.89 -17.32
CA ILE A 65 -31.11 5.61 -16.91
C ILE A 65 -30.82 4.10 -16.96
N GLU A 66 -31.75 3.24 -16.55
CA GLU A 66 -31.60 1.77 -16.69
C GLU A 66 -31.48 1.34 -18.15
N LYS A 67 -32.35 1.88 -19.03
CA LYS A 67 -32.29 1.62 -20.47
C LYS A 67 -30.96 2.09 -21.08
N PHE A 68 -30.51 3.29 -20.70
CA PHE A 68 -29.24 3.83 -21.16
C PHE A 68 -28.07 2.99 -20.66
N HIS A 69 -28.06 2.55 -19.40
CA HIS A 69 -27.04 1.65 -18.90
C HIS A 69 -26.97 0.36 -19.72
N ARG A 70 -28.13 -0.28 -20.01
CA ARG A 70 -28.21 -1.47 -20.88
C ARG A 70 -27.71 -1.19 -22.28
N HIS A 71 -28.09 -0.05 -22.86
CA HIS A 71 -27.58 0.39 -24.18
C HIS A 71 -26.07 0.49 -24.19
N LEU A 72 -25.44 1.13 -23.18
CA LEU A 72 -23.99 1.19 -23.07
C LEU A 72 -23.33 -0.21 -22.98
N ARG A 73 -23.97 -1.14 -22.24
CA ARG A 73 -23.49 -2.53 -22.14
C ARG A 73 -23.58 -3.26 -23.46
N ASN A 74 -24.66 -3.07 -24.22
CA ASN A 74 -24.85 -3.65 -25.56
C ASN A 74 -23.83 -3.10 -26.58
N LEU A 75 -23.42 -1.84 -26.43
CA LEU A 75 -22.31 -1.25 -27.20
C LEU A 75 -20.91 -1.78 -26.78
N GLY A 76 -20.84 -2.72 -25.84
CA GLY A 76 -19.58 -3.35 -25.40
C GLY A 76 -18.82 -2.54 -24.33
N HIS A 77 -19.39 -1.46 -23.78
CA HIS A 77 -18.72 -0.74 -22.68
C HIS A 77 -18.60 -1.64 -21.43
N PRO A 78 -17.43 -1.66 -20.74
CA PRO A 78 -17.27 -2.38 -19.49
C PRO A 78 -18.25 -1.87 -18.41
N GLN A 79 -18.67 -2.74 -17.49
CA GLN A 79 -19.60 -2.40 -16.41
C GLN A 79 -19.21 -1.10 -15.68
N ASN A 80 -17.97 -0.99 -15.25
CA ASN A 80 -17.51 0.20 -14.50
C ASN A 80 -17.55 1.50 -15.34
N THR A 81 -17.39 1.38 -16.65
CA THR A 81 -17.52 2.54 -17.57
C THR A 81 -18.97 2.94 -17.72
N ALA A 82 -19.88 1.97 -17.91
CA ALA A 82 -21.30 2.24 -17.99
C ALA A 82 -21.84 2.89 -16.68
N VAL A 83 -21.44 2.35 -15.52
CA VAL A 83 -21.76 2.95 -14.21
C VAL A 83 -21.20 4.38 -14.08
N ALA A 84 -19.97 4.63 -14.54
CA ALA A 84 -19.39 5.98 -14.47
C ALA A 84 -20.11 7.00 -15.37
N TYR A 85 -20.59 6.56 -16.52
CA TYR A 85 -21.36 7.42 -17.44
C TYR A 85 -22.76 7.71 -16.91
N THR A 86 -23.46 6.70 -16.37
CA THR A 86 -24.78 6.92 -15.74
C THR A 86 -24.66 7.78 -14.48
N GLU A 87 -23.56 7.67 -13.73
CA GLU A 87 -23.32 8.52 -12.57
C GLU A 87 -23.17 10.00 -12.95
N GLY A 88 -22.56 10.32 -14.12
CA GLY A 88 -22.48 11.68 -14.61
C GLY A 88 -23.85 12.34 -14.77
N ILE A 89 -24.86 11.58 -15.27
CA ILE A 89 -26.23 12.07 -15.44
C ILE A 89 -26.92 12.23 -14.08
N ARG A 90 -26.71 11.28 -13.16
CA ARG A 90 -27.24 11.36 -11.80
C ARG A 90 -26.68 12.58 -11.07
N GLN A 91 -25.41 12.86 -11.21
CA GLN A 91 -24.78 14.04 -10.60
C GLN A 91 -25.28 15.35 -11.23
N LEU A 92 -25.57 15.38 -12.54
CA LEU A 92 -26.20 16.50 -13.19
C LEU A 92 -27.59 16.78 -12.59
N PHE A 93 -28.43 15.76 -12.41
CA PHE A 93 -29.73 15.94 -11.78
C PHE A 93 -29.61 16.32 -10.30
N ARG A 94 -28.68 15.74 -9.57
CA ARG A 94 -28.42 16.08 -8.15
C ARG A 94 -27.99 17.53 -7.96
N PHE A 95 -27.21 18.07 -8.88
CA PHE A 95 -26.77 19.46 -8.83
C PHE A 95 -27.93 20.45 -8.84
N TYR A 96 -29.05 20.07 -9.44
CA TYR A 96 -30.30 20.83 -9.48
C TYR A 96 -31.39 20.29 -8.51
N ASP A 97 -30.99 19.61 -7.44
CA ASP A 97 -31.89 19.03 -6.44
C ASP A 97 -32.94 18.04 -7.00
N MET A 98 -32.65 17.48 -8.17
CA MET A 98 -33.52 16.52 -8.88
C MET A 98 -33.02 15.08 -8.77
N ASP A 99 -32.42 14.69 -7.64
CA ASP A 99 -31.72 13.40 -7.47
C ASP A 99 -32.61 12.19 -7.85
N ILE A 100 -31.96 11.16 -8.37
CA ILE A 100 -32.59 9.90 -8.74
C ILE A 100 -32.19 8.84 -7.71
N LYS A 101 -33.20 8.40 -6.94
CA LYS A 101 -33.04 7.37 -5.90
C LYS A 101 -33.64 6.04 -6.37
N GLY A 102 -33.20 4.94 -5.76
CA GLY A 102 -33.81 3.62 -5.98
C GLY A 102 -33.50 2.98 -7.33
N LEU A 103 -32.32 3.28 -7.92
CA LEU A 103 -31.83 2.55 -9.09
C LEU A 103 -31.37 1.14 -8.71
N PRO A 104 -31.58 0.14 -9.59
CA PRO A 104 -31.09 -1.22 -9.37
C PRO A 104 -29.58 -1.28 -9.15
N SER A 105 -29.10 -2.26 -8.39
CA SER A 105 -27.67 -2.48 -8.13
C SER A 105 -26.86 -2.69 -9.41
N GLU A 106 -27.45 -3.27 -10.44
CA GLU A 106 -26.83 -3.47 -11.76
C GLU A 106 -26.39 -2.15 -12.40
N VAL A 107 -27.12 -1.07 -12.20
CA VAL A 107 -26.81 0.27 -12.73
C VAL A 107 -25.78 1.02 -11.88
N THR A 108 -25.72 0.74 -10.58
CA THR A 108 -24.92 1.50 -9.61
C THR A 108 -23.67 0.77 -9.14
N ARG A 109 -23.67 -0.59 -9.19
CA ARG A 109 -22.58 -1.41 -8.63
C ARG A 109 -21.39 -1.49 -9.57
N LYS A 110 -20.22 -1.09 -9.06
CA LYS A 110 -18.93 -1.35 -9.70
C LYS A 110 -18.49 -2.79 -9.45
N VAL A 111 -17.96 -3.42 -10.48
CA VAL A 111 -17.41 -4.79 -10.41
C VAL A 111 -15.90 -4.72 -10.36
N VAL A 112 -15.30 -5.50 -9.46
CA VAL A 112 -13.85 -5.63 -9.39
C VAL A 112 -13.37 -6.57 -10.49
N THR A 113 -12.91 -5.99 -11.61
CA THR A 113 -12.30 -6.74 -12.71
C THR A 113 -10.81 -6.49 -12.76
N THR A 114 -10.03 -7.20 -11.96
CA THR A 114 -8.57 -7.05 -12.00
C THR A 114 -8.00 -7.91 -13.13
N LYS A 115 -7.55 -7.25 -14.18
CA LYS A 115 -6.75 -7.85 -15.26
C LYS A 115 -5.25 -7.56 -15.08
N ASP A 116 -4.82 -7.21 -13.88
CA ASP A 116 -3.43 -6.88 -13.63
C ASP A 116 -2.61 -8.15 -13.46
N PHE A 117 -1.47 -8.17 -14.12
CA PHE A 117 -0.39 -9.10 -13.85
C PHE A 117 0.44 -8.56 -12.69
N ILE A 118 0.65 -9.37 -11.67
CA ILE A 118 1.49 -9.05 -10.51
C ILE A 118 2.74 -9.92 -10.62
N PRO A 119 3.90 -9.35 -10.97
CA PRO A 119 5.15 -10.11 -11.06
C PRO A 119 5.50 -10.76 -9.73
N THR A 120 6.14 -11.91 -9.78
CA THR A 120 6.81 -12.52 -8.61
C THR A 120 8.01 -11.66 -8.21
N VAL A 121 8.54 -11.89 -7.00
CA VAL A 121 9.75 -11.18 -6.54
C VAL A 121 10.93 -11.49 -7.48
N GLN A 122 11.07 -12.74 -7.92
CA GLN A 122 12.10 -13.11 -8.90
C GLN A 122 11.96 -12.35 -10.21
N GLN A 123 10.73 -12.20 -10.72
CA GLN A 123 10.49 -11.41 -11.93
C GLN A 123 10.80 -9.91 -11.74
N TYR A 124 10.59 -9.37 -10.55
CA TYR A 124 11.06 -8.00 -10.24
C TYR A 124 12.59 -7.92 -10.19
N ARG A 125 13.28 -8.92 -9.64
CA ARG A 125 14.75 -9.03 -9.71
C ARG A 125 15.27 -9.11 -11.14
N ASP A 126 14.62 -9.88 -11.99
CA ASP A 126 15.00 -10.01 -13.39
C ASP A 126 14.83 -8.69 -14.14
N MET A 127 13.71 -7.97 -13.93
CA MET A 127 13.52 -6.63 -14.49
C MET A 127 14.52 -5.61 -13.94
N PHE A 128 14.84 -5.68 -12.66
CA PHE A 128 15.83 -4.82 -12.00
C PHE A 128 17.22 -5.05 -12.60
N ASN A 129 17.64 -6.29 -12.77
CA ASN A 129 18.98 -6.65 -13.27
C ASN A 129 19.20 -6.22 -14.74
N CYS A 130 18.14 -6.27 -15.58
CA CYS A 130 18.23 -5.83 -16.97
C CYS A 130 17.95 -4.33 -17.18
N GLY A 131 17.60 -3.60 -16.11
CA GLY A 131 17.26 -2.18 -16.16
C GLY A 131 18.48 -1.26 -16.09
N ALA A 132 18.38 -0.07 -16.72
CA ALA A 132 19.32 1.03 -16.50
C ALA A 132 19.17 1.58 -15.06
N LEU A 133 20.08 2.46 -14.64
CA LEU A 133 20.08 3.05 -13.29
C LEU A 133 18.71 3.65 -12.91
N VAL A 134 18.10 4.43 -13.79
CA VAL A 134 16.76 5.00 -13.59
C VAL A 134 15.69 3.92 -13.40
N ASP A 135 15.75 2.83 -14.17
CA ASP A 135 14.77 1.74 -14.10
C ASP A 135 14.93 0.96 -12.78
N ARG A 136 16.16 0.71 -12.36
CA ARG A 136 16.49 0.09 -11.06
C ARG A 136 15.99 0.96 -9.90
N THR A 137 16.20 2.27 -9.97
CA THR A 137 15.72 3.22 -8.96
C THR A 137 14.20 3.22 -8.89
N ILE A 138 13.52 3.24 -10.05
CA ILE A 138 12.05 3.16 -10.11
C ILE A 138 11.54 1.87 -9.47
N ILE A 139 12.10 0.71 -9.83
CA ILE A 139 11.65 -0.59 -9.31
C ILE A 139 11.85 -0.67 -7.80
N SER A 140 13.06 -0.34 -7.31
CA SER A 140 13.39 -0.39 -5.89
C SER A 140 12.50 0.52 -5.06
N MET A 141 12.42 1.79 -5.46
CA MET A 141 11.62 2.80 -4.77
C MET A 141 10.11 2.51 -4.85
N ALA A 142 9.62 1.95 -5.97
CA ALA A 142 8.21 1.59 -6.11
C ALA A 142 7.82 0.36 -5.28
N LEU A 143 8.73 -0.55 -5.01
CA LEU A 143 8.52 -1.67 -4.07
C LEU A 143 8.54 -1.19 -2.62
N ASP A 144 9.44 -0.27 -2.28
CA ASP A 144 9.53 0.30 -0.93
C ASP A 144 8.28 1.13 -0.58
N LEU A 145 7.92 2.09 -1.43
CA LEU A 145 6.84 3.04 -1.15
C LEU A 145 5.45 2.50 -1.44
N ALA A 146 5.33 1.63 -2.42
CA ALA A 146 4.07 1.07 -2.90
C ALA A 146 2.98 2.14 -3.16
N TRP A 147 3.36 3.39 -3.49
CA TRP A 147 2.45 4.51 -3.73
C TRP A 147 1.70 4.38 -5.06
N ARG A 148 0.64 5.17 -5.23
CA ARG A 148 -0.01 5.26 -6.54
C ARG A 148 0.93 5.95 -7.54
N VAL A 149 0.84 5.56 -8.78
CA VAL A 149 1.70 6.15 -9.84
C VAL A 149 1.53 7.67 -9.93
N GLY A 150 0.34 8.21 -9.64
CA GLY A 150 0.10 9.66 -9.61
C GLY A 150 0.90 10.38 -8.53
N ASP A 151 0.95 9.81 -7.34
CA ASP A 151 1.75 10.34 -6.23
C ASP A 151 3.25 10.13 -6.50
N PHE A 152 3.65 8.93 -6.93
CA PHE A 152 5.04 8.57 -7.23
C PHE A 152 5.66 9.41 -8.34
N SER A 153 4.89 9.69 -9.40
CA SER A 153 5.39 10.46 -10.56
C SER A 153 5.72 11.92 -10.23
N LYS A 154 5.07 12.49 -9.23
CA LYS A 154 5.20 13.89 -8.83
C LYS A 154 6.24 14.13 -7.74
N ILE A 155 6.97 13.10 -7.31
CA ILE A 155 8.04 13.26 -6.34
C ILE A 155 9.07 14.24 -6.90
N LYS A 156 9.35 15.30 -6.15
CA LYS A 156 10.41 16.26 -6.44
C LYS A 156 11.68 15.92 -5.65
N LYS A 157 12.82 16.44 -6.12
CA LYS A 157 14.12 16.24 -5.46
C LYS A 157 14.16 16.81 -4.03
N ASP A 158 13.51 17.94 -3.81
CA ASP A 158 13.41 18.62 -2.51
C ASP A 158 12.48 17.92 -1.51
N MET A 159 11.61 17.03 -1.97
CA MET A 159 10.76 16.21 -1.12
C MET A 159 11.47 15.00 -0.53
N LEU A 160 12.64 14.64 -1.05
CA LEU A 160 13.39 13.48 -0.56
C LEU A 160 13.89 13.74 0.87
N PRO A 161 13.79 12.74 1.77
CA PRO A 161 14.43 12.84 3.07
C PRO A 161 15.95 12.89 2.93
N SER A 162 16.67 13.34 3.96
CA SER A 162 18.13 13.21 3.97
C SER A 162 18.54 11.75 3.81
N LEU A 163 19.29 11.47 2.76
CA LEU A 163 19.73 10.12 2.40
C LEU A 163 20.93 9.64 3.25
N ASP A 164 21.46 10.49 4.14
CA ASP A 164 22.57 10.15 5.05
C ASP A 164 22.08 9.66 6.42
N ARG A 165 20.76 9.57 6.59
CA ARG A 165 20.15 9.02 7.79
C ARG A 165 20.26 7.49 7.83
N GLU A 166 20.05 6.95 9.04
CA GLU A 166 19.92 5.51 9.25
C GLU A 166 18.79 4.92 8.39
N THR A 167 19.03 3.73 7.84
CA THR A 167 18.03 3.00 7.05
C THR A 167 17.31 1.94 7.90
N PRO A 168 16.01 1.69 7.66
CA PRO A 168 15.19 2.30 6.62
C PRO A 168 14.85 3.75 6.94
N THR A 169 15.00 4.63 5.94
CA THR A 169 14.80 6.07 6.09
C THR A 169 13.32 6.43 5.92
N PRO A 170 12.65 7.07 6.90
CA PRO A 170 11.25 7.48 6.77
C PRO A 170 11.05 8.43 5.59
N PHE A 171 9.98 8.19 4.84
CA PHE A 171 9.56 9.04 3.74
C PHE A 171 8.04 9.19 3.73
N ASP A 172 7.57 10.29 4.29
CA ASP A 172 6.15 10.61 4.42
C ASP A 172 5.68 11.44 3.22
N LEU A 173 4.45 11.17 2.78
CA LEU A 173 3.81 11.92 1.69
C LEU A 173 2.30 12.04 1.95
N ILE A 174 1.74 13.22 1.71
CA ILE A 174 0.28 13.40 1.61
C ILE A 174 -0.17 12.96 0.24
N THR A 175 -1.00 11.91 0.16
CA THR A 175 -1.49 11.36 -1.10
C THR A 175 -2.57 12.24 -1.70
N GLU A 176 -2.51 12.52 -3.01
CA GLU A 176 -3.49 13.41 -3.67
C GLU A 176 -4.92 12.88 -3.68
N LYS A 177 -5.09 11.57 -3.80
CA LYS A 177 -6.43 10.99 -4.00
C LYS A 177 -7.23 10.86 -2.72
N GLU A 178 -6.60 10.55 -1.61
CA GLU A 178 -7.26 10.29 -0.33
C GLU A 178 -6.94 11.35 0.71
N GLU A 179 -6.01 12.27 0.38
CA GLU A 179 -5.56 13.36 1.24
C GLU A 179 -5.10 12.88 2.63
N VAL A 180 -4.44 11.71 2.64
CA VAL A 180 -3.92 11.09 3.86
C VAL A 180 -2.40 10.98 3.81
N VAL A 181 -1.77 11.05 4.96
CA VAL A 181 -0.32 10.83 5.09
C VAL A 181 -0.01 9.35 4.89
N SER A 182 0.86 9.06 3.93
CA SER A 182 1.54 7.76 3.82
C SER A 182 2.80 7.82 4.65
N LYS A 183 2.95 6.92 5.61
CA LYS A 183 4.17 6.76 6.43
C LYS A 183 4.95 5.59 5.90
N SER A 184 5.78 5.82 4.90
CA SER A 184 6.57 4.78 4.25
C SER A 184 8.07 4.94 4.56
N PHE A 185 8.89 4.06 4.01
CA PHE A 185 10.32 4.06 4.24
C PHE A 185 11.09 3.78 2.95
N LEU A 186 12.34 4.21 2.90
CA LEU A 186 13.30 3.86 1.87
C LEU A 186 14.31 2.86 2.45
N SER A 187 14.48 1.74 1.80
CA SER A 187 15.48 0.74 2.15
C SER A 187 16.90 1.23 1.86
N SER A 188 17.90 0.59 2.46
CA SER A 188 19.31 0.88 2.19
C SER A 188 19.65 0.79 0.70
N GLN A 189 19.13 -0.22 0.00
CA GLN A 189 19.32 -0.39 -1.44
C GLN A 189 18.74 0.79 -2.23
N THR A 190 17.52 1.22 -1.90
CA THR A 190 16.88 2.38 -2.56
C THR A 190 17.65 3.66 -2.29
N VAL A 191 18.13 3.87 -1.07
CA VAL A 191 18.96 5.04 -0.70
C VAL A 191 20.25 5.08 -1.51
N GLN A 192 20.97 3.95 -1.65
CA GLN A 192 22.19 3.88 -2.45
C GLN A 192 21.93 4.18 -3.94
N LEU A 193 20.86 3.60 -4.50
CA LEU A 193 20.44 3.88 -5.87
C LEU A 193 20.09 5.35 -6.07
N LEU A 194 19.36 5.95 -5.13
CA LEU A 194 19.02 7.37 -5.18
C LEU A 194 20.23 8.27 -5.12
N LYS A 195 21.19 8.01 -4.21
CA LYS A 195 22.46 8.76 -4.14
C LYS A 195 23.21 8.76 -5.47
N THR A 196 23.22 7.64 -6.16
CA THR A 196 23.88 7.52 -7.46
C THR A 196 23.04 8.16 -8.56
N TYR A 197 21.73 7.95 -8.55
CA TYR A 197 20.83 8.46 -9.58
C TYR A 197 20.70 9.99 -9.57
N LEU A 198 20.63 10.60 -8.38
CA LEU A 198 20.56 12.07 -8.24
C LEU A 198 21.74 12.79 -8.90
N LYS A 199 22.93 12.19 -8.89
CA LYS A 199 24.11 12.74 -9.55
C LYS A 199 24.00 12.78 -11.09
N THR A 200 23.06 12.04 -11.66
CA THR A 200 22.83 11.96 -13.12
C THR A 200 21.69 12.87 -13.58
N LEU A 201 20.96 13.49 -12.64
CA LEU A 201 19.81 14.31 -12.95
C LEU A 201 20.22 15.75 -13.31
N PRO A 202 19.54 16.38 -14.31
CA PRO A 202 19.73 17.80 -14.60
C PRO A 202 19.25 18.65 -13.40
N GLU A 203 19.99 19.66 -13.04
CA GLU A 203 19.66 20.55 -11.90
C GLU A 203 18.34 21.29 -12.14
N GLU A 204 18.09 21.74 -13.37
CA GLU A 204 16.97 22.58 -13.77
C GLU A 204 15.60 21.91 -13.56
N ASN A 205 15.50 20.58 -13.64
CA ASN A 205 14.23 19.89 -13.48
C ASN A 205 13.99 19.50 -12.01
N PRO A 206 12.91 19.99 -11.37
CA PRO A 206 12.64 19.72 -9.95
C PRO A 206 12.22 18.28 -9.67
N TYR A 207 11.74 17.53 -10.66
CA TYR A 207 11.19 16.19 -10.46
C TYR A 207 12.26 15.12 -10.38
N LEU A 208 12.01 14.13 -9.54
CA LEU A 208 12.90 12.97 -9.38
C LEU A 208 12.96 12.11 -10.67
N PHE A 209 11.83 11.99 -11.35
CA PHE A 209 11.75 11.26 -12.63
C PHE A 209 11.32 12.21 -13.75
N PRO A 210 12.25 12.97 -14.31
CA PRO A 210 11.96 13.98 -15.32
C PRO A 210 11.56 13.36 -16.67
N SER A 211 10.69 14.04 -17.40
CA SER A 211 10.32 13.74 -18.80
C SER A 211 10.93 14.75 -19.75
N ASN A 212 10.60 16.03 -19.58
CA ASN A 212 11.10 17.20 -20.30
C ASN A 212 11.51 18.27 -19.28
N LYS A 213 12.02 19.44 -19.72
CA LYS A 213 12.59 20.48 -18.86
C LYS A 213 11.79 20.74 -17.55
N ASP A 214 10.45 20.81 -17.61
CA ASP A 214 9.61 21.15 -16.45
C ASP A 214 8.52 20.11 -16.15
N LYS A 215 8.67 18.89 -16.67
CA LYS A 215 7.64 17.84 -16.52
C LYS A 215 8.22 16.56 -15.96
N HIS A 216 7.40 15.86 -15.19
CA HIS A 216 7.68 14.51 -14.73
C HIS A 216 7.20 13.44 -15.71
N LEU A 217 7.70 12.23 -15.59
CA LEU A 217 7.15 11.06 -16.28
C LEU A 217 5.69 10.87 -15.85
N ASP A 218 4.80 10.69 -16.80
CA ASP A 218 3.40 10.38 -16.53
C ASP A 218 3.16 8.89 -16.29
N SER A 219 1.94 8.56 -15.86
CA SER A 219 1.53 7.18 -15.59
C SER A 219 1.69 6.23 -16.78
N GLU A 220 1.51 6.75 -17.99
CA GLU A 220 1.64 5.95 -19.21
C GLU A 220 3.09 5.62 -19.52
N SER A 221 3.98 6.58 -19.32
CA SER A 221 5.43 6.43 -19.48
C SER A 221 6.00 5.39 -18.51
N PHE A 222 5.59 5.41 -17.22
CA PHE A 222 5.96 4.36 -16.27
C PHE A 222 5.46 2.99 -16.72
N ASN A 223 4.21 2.89 -17.18
CA ASN A 223 3.66 1.61 -17.66
C ASN A 223 4.38 1.11 -18.93
N LYS A 224 4.80 2.01 -19.82
CA LYS A 224 5.60 1.65 -21.02
C LYS A 224 6.97 1.13 -20.61
N LYS A 225 7.67 1.82 -19.68
CA LYS A 225 8.97 1.37 -19.14
C LYS A 225 8.87 -0.04 -18.54
N LEU A 226 7.89 -0.30 -17.68
CA LEU A 226 7.69 -1.63 -17.09
C LEU A 226 7.45 -2.73 -18.14
N LYS A 227 6.69 -2.46 -19.20
CA LYS A 227 6.47 -3.42 -20.29
C LYS A 227 7.76 -3.72 -21.05
N VAL A 228 8.58 -2.69 -21.30
CA VAL A 228 9.89 -2.85 -21.95
C VAL A 228 10.81 -3.71 -21.10
N LEU A 229 10.87 -3.44 -19.79
CA LEU A 229 11.68 -4.22 -18.84
C LEU A 229 11.21 -5.67 -18.72
N ALA A 230 9.89 -5.89 -18.65
CA ALA A 230 9.34 -7.24 -18.63
C ALA A 230 9.69 -8.03 -19.91
N LYS A 231 9.69 -7.36 -21.08
CA LYS A 231 10.14 -7.96 -22.33
C LYS A 231 11.63 -8.29 -22.32
N LYS A 232 12.49 -7.35 -21.83
CA LYS A 232 13.94 -7.58 -21.70
C LYS A 232 14.26 -8.73 -20.73
N ALA A 233 13.47 -8.86 -19.67
CA ALA A 233 13.59 -9.93 -18.68
C ALA A 233 12.91 -11.25 -19.12
N ASN A 234 12.44 -11.37 -20.37
CA ASN A 234 11.75 -12.53 -20.91
C ASN A 234 10.52 -12.98 -20.09
N ILE A 235 9.84 -12.04 -19.42
CA ILE A 235 8.67 -12.34 -18.61
C ILE A 235 7.44 -12.52 -19.51
N ARG A 236 6.90 -13.74 -19.54
CA ARG A 236 5.67 -14.07 -20.25
C ARG A 236 4.45 -13.68 -19.41
N MET A 237 3.64 -12.77 -19.92
CA MET A 237 2.38 -12.39 -19.28
C MET A 237 1.24 -13.30 -19.76
N PRO A 238 0.38 -13.79 -18.86
CA PRO A 238 -0.80 -14.57 -19.26
C PRO A 238 -1.74 -13.74 -20.16
N LYS A 239 -2.41 -14.41 -21.11
CA LYS A 239 -3.36 -13.78 -22.03
C LYS A 239 -4.41 -12.95 -21.26
N GLY A 240 -4.64 -11.73 -21.68
CA GLY A 240 -5.62 -10.82 -21.05
C GLY A 240 -5.14 -10.12 -19.77
N LYS A 241 -3.98 -10.46 -19.23
CA LYS A 241 -3.36 -9.74 -18.10
C LYS A 241 -2.50 -8.56 -18.59
N ARG A 242 -2.37 -7.54 -17.76
CA ARG A 242 -1.58 -6.34 -18.09
C ARG A 242 -0.67 -5.97 -16.92
N LEU A 243 0.61 -5.76 -17.21
CA LEU A 243 1.54 -5.20 -16.25
C LEU A 243 1.35 -3.67 -16.20
N ARG A 244 1.10 -3.17 -14.99
CA ARG A 244 0.94 -1.74 -14.72
C ARG A 244 1.70 -1.38 -13.44
N PHE A 245 2.03 -0.12 -13.26
CA PHE A 245 2.73 0.37 -12.07
C PHE A 245 2.01 -0.03 -10.76
N HIS A 246 0.68 -0.08 -10.78
CA HIS A 246 -0.12 -0.52 -9.64
C HIS A 246 0.19 -1.96 -9.15
N ALA A 247 0.91 -2.77 -9.94
CA ALA A 247 1.36 -4.10 -9.55
C ALA A 247 2.32 -4.07 -8.35
N PHE A 248 3.17 -3.03 -8.21
CA PHE A 248 4.05 -2.85 -7.04
C PHE A 248 3.23 -2.79 -5.75
N ARG A 249 2.22 -1.91 -5.72
CA ARG A 249 1.33 -1.75 -4.56
C ARG A 249 0.55 -3.02 -4.24
N LYS A 250 0.10 -3.74 -5.27
CA LYS A 250 -0.57 -5.04 -5.07
C LYS A 250 0.38 -6.08 -4.49
N ARG A 251 1.62 -6.14 -4.97
CA ARG A 251 2.64 -7.03 -4.44
C ARG A 251 2.93 -6.72 -2.96
N PHE A 252 3.19 -5.46 -2.63
CA PHE A 252 3.44 -5.03 -1.26
C PHE A 252 2.30 -5.43 -0.31
N ILE A 253 1.04 -5.10 -0.67
CA ILE A 253 -0.13 -5.45 0.15
C ILE A 253 -0.32 -6.98 0.24
N SER A 254 0.01 -7.73 -0.82
CA SER A 254 -0.05 -9.20 -0.77
C SER A 254 0.99 -9.77 0.19
N GLU A 255 2.21 -9.21 0.24
CA GLU A 255 3.20 -9.64 1.21
C GLU A 255 2.83 -9.25 2.64
N CYS A 256 2.23 -8.07 2.86
CA CYS A 256 1.65 -7.73 4.17
C CYS A 256 0.62 -8.78 4.63
N ALA A 257 -0.26 -9.21 3.72
CA ALA A 257 -1.27 -10.23 4.03
C ALA A 257 -0.63 -11.60 4.31
N ASN A 258 0.38 -12.01 3.55
CA ASN A 258 1.12 -13.26 3.74
C ASN A 258 1.85 -13.29 5.10
N LEU A 259 2.35 -12.14 5.55
CA LEU A 259 3.04 -11.95 6.83
C LEU A 259 2.08 -11.69 8.00
N LYS A 260 0.76 -11.66 7.75
CA LYS A 260 -0.28 -11.34 8.74
C LYS A 260 -0.10 -9.97 9.40
N ILE A 261 0.52 -9.02 8.69
CA ILE A 261 0.62 -7.64 9.14
C ILE A 261 -0.78 -7.04 9.22
N ASP A 262 -1.02 -6.25 10.27
CA ASP A 262 -2.30 -5.57 10.45
C ASP A 262 -2.68 -4.75 9.23
N ILE A 263 -3.94 -4.84 8.82
CA ILE A 263 -4.44 -4.24 7.58
C ILE A 263 -4.38 -2.71 7.62
N ASN A 264 -4.49 -2.08 8.80
CA ASN A 264 -4.42 -0.63 8.93
C ASN A 264 -2.97 -0.16 8.84
N THR A 265 -2.03 -0.90 9.44
CA THR A 265 -0.58 -0.69 9.23
C THR A 265 -0.23 -0.76 7.75
N ALA A 266 -0.68 -1.79 7.05
CA ALA A 266 -0.47 -1.92 5.61
C ALA A 266 -1.09 -0.76 4.81
N LYS A 267 -2.29 -0.28 5.20
CA LYS A 267 -2.95 0.88 4.59
C LYS A 267 -2.16 2.17 4.79
N ILE A 268 -1.65 2.41 6.00
CA ILE A 268 -0.87 3.61 6.34
C ILE A 268 0.43 3.64 5.53
N LEU A 269 1.17 2.54 5.49
CA LEU A 269 2.42 2.43 4.72
C LEU A 269 2.23 2.77 3.24
N VAL A 270 1.12 2.37 2.65
CA VAL A 270 0.87 2.62 1.23
C VAL A 270 0.01 3.88 0.95
N GLY A 271 -0.36 4.66 1.93
CA GLY A 271 -1.19 5.86 1.78
C GLY A 271 -2.63 5.52 1.34
N LYS A 272 -3.32 4.71 2.13
CA LYS A 272 -4.77 4.51 2.10
C LYS A 272 -5.39 5.05 3.36
N SER A 273 -6.61 5.57 3.24
CA SER A 273 -7.37 6.03 4.40
C SER A 273 -7.65 4.90 5.39
N VAL A 274 -7.53 5.22 6.67
CA VAL A 274 -7.93 4.43 7.82
C VAL A 274 -8.85 5.27 8.69
N SER A 275 -9.61 4.65 9.61
CA SER A 275 -10.40 5.42 10.57
C SER A 275 -9.50 6.29 11.45
N LYS A 276 -10.00 7.47 11.86
CA LYS A 276 -9.21 8.42 12.68
C LYS A 276 -8.71 7.77 13.98
N ASP A 277 -9.52 6.94 14.60
CA ASP A 277 -9.19 6.25 15.84
C ASP A 277 -7.96 5.36 15.69
N MET A 278 -7.83 4.66 14.55
CA MET A 278 -6.69 3.78 14.29
C MET A 278 -5.36 4.51 14.05
N LEU A 279 -5.40 5.75 13.55
CA LEU A 279 -4.17 6.56 13.37
C LEU A 279 -3.49 6.88 14.70
N THR A 280 -4.25 6.92 15.80
CA THR A 280 -3.76 7.28 17.13
C THR A 280 -3.04 6.12 17.82
N TYR A 281 -3.39 4.88 17.47
CA TYR A 281 -2.88 3.67 18.15
C TYR A 281 -1.66 3.03 17.49
N LEU A 282 -1.37 3.36 16.22
CA LEU A 282 -0.27 2.73 15.48
C LEU A 282 1.00 3.58 15.55
N SER A 283 2.02 3.04 16.20
CA SER A 283 3.30 3.71 16.39
C SER A 283 4.20 3.66 15.15
N GLU A 284 5.11 4.62 15.05
CA GLU A 284 6.13 4.63 13.98
C GLU A 284 7.04 3.37 14.05
N VAL A 285 7.28 2.86 15.25
CA VAL A 285 8.06 1.64 15.47
C VAL A 285 7.39 0.43 14.81
N GLU A 286 6.06 0.32 14.93
CA GLU A 286 5.30 -0.77 14.29
C GLU A 286 5.30 -0.64 12.77
N HIS A 287 5.20 0.58 12.24
CA HIS A 287 5.32 0.83 10.80
C HIS A 287 6.71 0.44 10.27
N LYS A 288 7.78 0.82 10.99
CA LYS A 288 9.16 0.47 10.64
C LYS A 288 9.37 -1.05 10.66
N LYS A 289 8.88 -1.73 11.70
CA LYS A 289 8.93 -3.19 11.83
C LYS A 289 8.22 -3.89 10.67
N ALA A 290 6.97 -3.51 10.42
CA ALA A 290 6.17 -4.06 9.33
C ALA A 290 6.83 -3.83 7.96
N PHE A 291 7.39 -2.64 7.72
CA PHE A 291 8.14 -2.35 6.50
C PHE A 291 9.34 -3.28 6.34
N LEU A 292 10.15 -3.48 7.38
CA LEU A 292 11.33 -4.34 7.34
C LEU A 292 10.97 -5.80 7.03
N GLU A 293 9.90 -6.33 7.62
CA GLU A 293 9.42 -7.68 7.36
C GLU A 293 8.98 -7.85 5.89
N VAL A 294 8.25 -6.88 5.35
CA VAL A 294 7.83 -6.88 3.93
C VAL A 294 9.03 -6.70 3.01
N HIS A 295 9.93 -5.76 3.34
CA HIS A 295 11.11 -5.48 2.52
C HIS A 295 12.01 -6.72 2.40
N GLU A 296 12.20 -7.50 3.47
CA GLU A 296 12.97 -8.75 3.41
C GLU A 296 12.41 -9.72 2.37
N ARG A 297 11.08 -9.81 2.25
CA ARG A 297 10.43 -10.62 1.21
C ARG A 297 10.57 -10.03 -0.20
N LEU A 298 10.66 -8.71 -0.30
CA LEU A 298 10.72 -7.98 -1.58
C LEU A 298 12.14 -7.61 -2.02
N ARG A 299 13.17 -8.01 -1.27
CA ARG A 299 14.57 -7.68 -1.54
C ARG A 299 14.96 -8.05 -2.98
N LEU A 300 15.53 -7.07 -3.69
CA LEU A 300 15.90 -7.21 -5.11
C LEU A 300 17.31 -7.76 -5.31
N THR A 301 18.25 -7.38 -4.44
CA THR A 301 19.63 -7.90 -4.47
C THR A 301 19.81 -8.92 -3.36
N VAL A 302 20.42 -10.05 -3.69
CA VAL A 302 20.92 -11.02 -2.72
C VAL A 302 22.43 -10.81 -2.74
N GLU A 303 22.92 -9.83 -1.98
CA GLU A 303 24.36 -9.62 -1.86
C GLU A 303 25.00 -10.81 -1.14
N PRO A 304 26.02 -11.44 -1.74
CA PRO A 304 26.81 -12.48 -1.07
C PRO A 304 27.44 -11.96 0.23
N GLU A 305 27.85 -10.69 0.23
CA GLU A 305 28.43 -10.01 1.39
C GLU A 305 27.47 -9.83 2.56
N LEU A 306 26.16 -9.57 2.28
CA LEU A 306 25.16 -9.47 3.34
C LEU A 306 24.88 -10.82 3.99
N LYS A 307 24.91 -11.92 3.23
CA LYS A 307 24.82 -13.29 3.80
C LYS A 307 26.00 -13.57 4.74
N ALA A 308 27.20 -13.15 4.37
CA ALA A 308 28.37 -13.28 5.22
C ALA A 308 28.25 -12.41 6.48
N VAL A 309 27.81 -11.16 6.37
CA VAL A 309 27.58 -10.25 7.51
C VAL A 309 26.44 -10.73 8.41
N VAL A 310 25.34 -11.23 7.85
CA VAL A 310 24.22 -11.80 8.62
C VAL A 310 24.70 -13.07 9.34
N SER A 311 25.41 -13.98 8.68
CA SER A 311 25.93 -15.18 9.31
C SER A 311 26.93 -14.88 10.44
N VAL A 312 27.78 -13.86 10.29
CA VAL A 312 28.71 -13.39 11.34
C VAL A 312 27.95 -12.77 12.51
N LYS A 313 26.91 -11.97 12.24
CA LYS A 313 26.06 -11.40 13.31
C LYS A 313 25.24 -12.46 14.02
N GLU A 314 24.69 -13.43 13.32
CA GLU A 314 23.97 -14.57 13.93
C GLU A 314 24.92 -15.47 14.76
N ALA A 315 26.15 -15.67 14.32
CA ALA A 315 27.16 -16.37 15.10
C ALA A 315 27.54 -15.58 16.36
N ARG A 316 27.64 -14.25 16.26
CA ARG A 316 27.90 -13.38 17.41
C ARG A 316 26.74 -13.30 18.40
N ILE A 317 25.50 -13.30 17.91
CA ILE A 317 24.31 -13.38 18.77
C ILE A 317 24.32 -14.69 19.54
N ARG A 318 24.51 -15.83 18.89
CA ARG A 318 24.60 -17.14 19.55
C ARG A 318 25.73 -17.20 20.59
N GLU A 319 26.88 -16.59 20.30
CA GLU A 319 27.98 -16.49 21.25
C GLU A 319 27.61 -15.63 22.48
N LEU A 320 26.92 -14.50 22.25
CA LEU A 320 26.44 -13.64 23.33
C LEU A 320 25.33 -14.30 24.17
N GLU A 321 24.39 -14.98 23.52
CA GLU A 321 23.35 -15.75 24.21
C GLU A 321 23.96 -16.82 25.15
N LYS A 322 24.95 -17.57 24.64
CA LYS A 322 25.69 -18.54 25.46
C LYS A 322 26.42 -17.87 26.63
N ARG A 323 27.00 -16.70 26.43
CA ARG A 323 27.71 -15.96 27.48
C ARG A 323 26.74 -15.37 28.52
N VAL A 324 25.54 -14.99 28.10
CA VAL A 324 24.46 -14.55 29.02
C VAL A 324 24.02 -15.74 29.88
N GLU A 325 23.81 -16.91 29.28
CA GLU A 325 23.45 -18.13 30.01
C GLU A 325 24.52 -18.52 31.03
N GLU A 326 25.80 -18.47 30.65
CA GLU A 326 26.92 -18.71 31.58
C GLU A 326 26.95 -17.71 32.73
N LEU A 327 26.68 -16.42 32.46
CA LEU A 327 26.61 -15.37 33.49
C LEU A 327 25.40 -15.54 34.40
N GLU A 328 24.26 -15.99 33.88
CA GLU A 328 23.09 -16.29 34.70
C GLU A 328 23.32 -17.44 35.65
N ILE A 329 23.99 -18.52 35.20
CA ILE A 329 24.43 -19.64 36.04
C ILE A 329 25.34 -19.18 37.18
N LEU A 330 26.37 -18.39 36.84
CA LEU A 330 27.31 -17.83 37.81
C LEU A 330 26.62 -16.90 38.81
N ASN A 331 25.69 -16.07 38.35
CA ASN A 331 24.96 -15.13 39.20
C ASN A 331 24.03 -15.88 40.19
N ARG A 332 23.33 -16.93 39.74
CA ARG A 332 22.55 -17.81 40.62
C ARG A 332 23.41 -18.53 41.65
N GLY A 333 24.57 -19.06 41.21
CA GLY A 333 25.55 -19.65 42.12
C GLY A 333 26.05 -18.70 43.19
N LEU A 334 26.34 -17.45 42.82
CA LEU A 334 26.72 -16.40 43.78
C LEU A 334 25.60 -16.06 44.76
N ILE A 335 24.36 -15.98 44.30
CA ILE A 335 23.20 -15.73 45.18
C ILE A 335 22.99 -16.86 46.15
N GLU A 336 23.11 -18.12 45.72
CA GLU A 336 23.00 -19.29 46.62
C GLU A 336 24.16 -19.37 47.61
N ALA A 337 25.37 -19.08 47.19
CA ALA A 337 26.53 -18.97 48.05
C ALA A 337 26.34 -17.90 49.13
N LEU A 338 25.83 -16.73 48.79
CA LEU A 338 25.54 -15.63 49.69
C LEU A 338 24.39 -15.96 50.68
N LYS A 339 23.39 -16.77 50.27
CA LYS A 339 22.32 -17.22 51.14
C LYS A 339 22.79 -18.27 52.17
N LYS A 340 23.79 -19.07 51.84
CA LYS A 340 24.35 -20.11 52.69
C LYS A 340 25.45 -19.62 53.65
N ALA A 341 25.93 -18.42 53.47
CA ALA A 341 27.02 -17.86 54.25
C ALA A 341 26.53 -17.12 55.49
N PRO A 342 26.64 -17.78 56.71
CA PRO A 342 27.34 -17.12 57.76
C PRO A 342 28.69 -17.79 57.97
N PHE A 343 29.73 -17.20 57.45
CA PHE A 343 31.13 -17.38 57.87
C PHE A 343 31.79 -18.76 57.77
N LYS A 344 31.63 -19.56 56.70
CA LYS A 344 32.68 -20.50 56.31
C LYS A 344 32.70 -20.66 54.79
N ALA A 345 33.80 -20.24 54.18
CA ALA A 345 34.03 -20.33 52.78
C ALA A 345 34.26 -21.77 52.33
N GLU A 346 33.29 -22.36 51.63
CA GLU A 346 33.48 -23.54 50.78
C GLU A 346 33.54 -23.17 49.32
N ILE A 347 33.78 -21.87 48.99
CA ILE A 347 33.86 -21.34 47.63
C ILE A 347 35.27 -20.79 47.44
N GLU A 348 36.13 -21.62 46.92
CA GLU A 348 37.50 -21.23 46.59
C GLU A 348 37.71 -20.95 45.08
N THR A 349 36.77 -21.42 44.23
CA THR A 349 36.95 -21.34 42.79
C THR A 349 35.68 -20.89 42.07
N ILE A 350 35.83 -20.38 40.85
CA ILE A 350 34.69 -20.07 39.93
C ILE A 350 33.93 -21.34 39.55
N GLU A 351 34.57 -22.52 39.57
CA GLU A 351 33.94 -23.81 39.33
C GLU A 351 32.95 -24.19 40.45
N ASP A 352 33.22 -23.85 41.67
CA ASP A 352 32.28 -24.07 42.77
C ASP A 352 31.04 -23.19 42.62
N VAL A 353 31.20 -21.96 42.23
CA VAL A 353 30.06 -21.04 41.94
C VAL A 353 29.22 -21.57 40.78
N ARG A 354 29.85 -22.11 39.76
CA ARG A 354 29.18 -22.66 38.59
C ARG A 354 28.36 -23.91 38.96
N ARG A 355 28.93 -24.85 39.71
CA ARG A 355 28.23 -26.04 40.22
C ARG A 355 27.00 -25.68 41.02
N LEU A 356 27.10 -24.75 41.95
CA LEU A 356 25.98 -24.25 42.73
C LEU A 356 24.89 -23.60 41.90
N GLY A 357 25.27 -22.92 40.84
CA GLY A 357 24.33 -22.31 39.87
C GLY A 357 23.56 -23.36 39.08
N GLU A 358 24.25 -24.41 38.62
CA GLU A 358 23.65 -25.53 37.89
C GLU A 358 22.68 -26.32 38.76
N GLU A 359 23.07 -26.60 40.02
CA GLU A 359 22.21 -27.27 41.00
C GLU A 359 20.94 -26.45 41.33
N ALA A 360 21.06 -25.14 41.45
CA ALA A 360 19.93 -24.23 41.70
C ALA A 360 18.93 -24.22 40.54
N ILE A 361 19.42 -24.19 39.31
CA ILE A 361 18.59 -24.23 38.09
C ILE A 361 17.85 -25.56 37.99
N GLN A 362 18.54 -26.66 38.25
CA GLN A 362 17.97 -27.99 38.17
C GLN A 362 16.83 -28.17 39.20
N LYS A 363 17.02 -27.64 40.40
CA LYS A 363 16.01 -27.66 41.46
C LYS A 363 14.76 -26.83 41.11
N GLU A 364 14.94 -25.65 40.55
CA GLU A 364 13.81 -24.83 40.04
C GLU A 364 13.03 -25.55 38.92
N GLN A 365 13.72 -26.22 38.02
CA GLN A 365 13.07 -26.99 36.95
C GLN A 365 12.27 -28.16 37.46
N GLU A 366 12.75 -28.85 38.50
CA GLU A 366 12.02 -29.95 39.16
C GLU A 366 10.80 -29.45 39.94
N GLU A 367 10.92 -28.31 40.63
CA GLU A 367 9.79 -27.69 41.32
C GLU A 367 8.72 -27.22 40.31
N TYR A 368 9.12 -26.66 39.18
CA TYR A 368 8.18 -26.24 38.11
C TYR A 368 7.47 -27.44 37.48
N LYS A 369 8.16 -28.58 37.26
CA LYS A 369 7.54 -29.81 36.76
C LYS A 369 6.50 -30.36 37.75
N LYS A 370 6.79 -30.36 39.05
CA LYS A 370 5.83 -30.77 40.07
C LYS A 370 4.58 -29.90 40.12
N LEU A 371 4.74 -28.59 40.00
CA LEU A 371 3.63 -27.63 39.92
C LEU A 371 2.72 -27.88 38.70
N ILE A 372 3.31 -28.24 37.55
CA ILE A 372 2.55 -28.57 36.34
C ILE A 372 1.79 -29.87 36.51
N GLU A 373 2.41 -30.89 37.12
CA GLU A 373 1.77 -32.19 37.40
C GLU A 373 0.64 -32.06 38.42
N GLU A 374 0.81 -31.25 39.45
CA GLU A 374 -0.24 -30.99 40.46
C GLU A 374 -1.43 -30.23 39.85
N ASN A 375 -1.18 -29.24 38.95
CA ASN A 375 -2.23 -28.51 38.26
C ASN A 375 -2.99 -29.38 37.24
N ASN A 376 -2.32 -30.31 36.58
CA ASN A 376 -2.98 -31.26 35.67
C ASN A 376 -3.84 -32.29 36.40
N ASN A 377 -3.46 -32.70 37.60
CA ASN A 377 -4.23 -33.63 38.42
C ASN A 377 -5.45 -33.00 39.11
N ASN A 378 -5.43 -31.68 39.33
CA ASN A 378 -6.56 -30.92 39.88
C ASN A 378 -7.62 -30.54 38.84
N ASN A 379 -7.38 -30.77 37.55
CA ASN A 379 -8.31 -30.51 36.45
C ASN A 379 -8.90 -31.77 35.80
N GLN A 380 -8.73 -32.94 36.42
CA GLN A 380 -9.46 -34.18 36.15
C GLN A 380 -10.50 -34.45 37.29
#